data_3ef94ab8a8bcbb12e0cfc06c0b243396
#
_entry.id   3ef94ab8a8bcbb12e0cfc06c0b243396
#
_cell.length_a   1.000
_cell.length_b   1.000
_cell.length_c   1.000
_cell.angle_alpha   90.00
_cell.angle_beta   90.00
_cell.angle_gamma   90.00
#
_symmetry.space_group_name_H-M   'P 1'
#
loop_
_entity.id
_entity.type
_entity.pdbx_description
1 polymer ?
#
loop_
_entity_poly.entity_id
_entity_poly.type
_entity_poly.pdbx_seq_one_letter_code
_entity_poly.pdbx_strand_id
1 'polypeptide(L)'
;PGNLTVTCGFGLGLYAAAGISDKAPSWLPPLPHFTGDRLEDTWGDRDIVLQICGDDRTTVSHALRVLVRGGADYARPSWSQTGFLDVQDGTPRNLFGFKDGTVNPHSEKEFDAQVWNDDGGTCMIVRRVAFDMPEWESVDRSTREVAMGRTIVEGAPLSGGDEFTDVDVNKIGDDGLPLIDAHSHVALATSRNGDAERMLRRAYNYDLPVTAGATGLQDADLIDLSDTGLIFTCFQRDPGTSFIPVQRRLAEGDRLNEWITHVGSAVFHVPGGTTGDSYWGEDLLR
;
A
#
# COMPACT_ATOMS: atom_id res chain seq x y z
N PRO A 1 4.43 16.93 18.66
CA PRO A 1 5.38 17.51 17.76
C PRO A 1 5.59 16.61 16.54
N GLY A 2 5.69 17.17 15.33
CA GLY A 2 5.95 16.42 14.12
C GLY A 2 4.81 15.51 13.64
N ASN A 3 3.56 15.77 14.04
CA ASN A 3 2.36 14.99 13.66
C ASN A 3 2.56 13.47 13.80
N LEU A 4 3.26 13.07 14.87
CA LEU A 4 3.55 11.66 15.14
C LEU A 4 2.27 10.86 15.34
N THR A 5 2.12 9.80 14.56
CA THR A 5 1.05 8.80 14.72
C THR A 5 1.64 7.39 14.78
N VAL A 6 1.00 6.51 15.54
CA VAL A 6 1.36 5.10 15.63
C VAL A 6 0.09 4.28 15.44
N THR A 7 0.11 3.43 14.43
CA THR A 7 -0.93 2.41 14.20
C THR A 7 -0.34 1.06 14.58
N CYS A 8 -1.07 0.29 15.40
CA CYS A 8 -0.70 -1.06 15.78
C CYS A 8 -1.70 -2.05 15.19
N GLY A 9 -1.21 -3.05 14.47
CA GLY A 9 -2.03 -4.13 13.93
C GLY A 9 -1.60 -5.48 14.44
N PHE A 10 -2.56 -6.39 14.60
CA PHE A 10 -2.41 -7.73 15.14
C PHE A 10 -2.51 -8.76 14.01
N GLY A 11 -1.49 -9.57 13.87
CA GLY A 11 -1.48 -10.71 12.96
C GLY A 11 -2.05 -11.96 13.61
N LEU A 12 -2.32 -12.98 12.80
CA LEU A 12 -2.94 -14.23 13.25
C LEU A 12 -2.14 -14.94 14.36
N GLY A 13 -0.80 -14.85 14.33
CA GLY A 13 0.06 -15.46 15.34
C GLY A 13 -0.15 -14.87 16.73
N LEU A 14 -0.46 -13.58 16.86
CA LEU A 14 -0.78 -12.95 18.15
C LEU A 14 -2.04 -13.55 18.78
N TYR A 15 -3.09 -13.78 17.98
CA TYR A 15 -4.33 -14.41 18.45
C TYR A 15 -4.07 -15.83 18.99
N ALA A 16 -3.22 -16.58 18.29
CA ALA A 16 -2.84 -17.91 18.74
C ALA A 16 -2.01 -17.86 20.04
N ALA A 17 -1.05 -16.96 20.13
CA ALA A 17 -0.21 -16.78 21.32
C ALA A 17 -1.02 -16.32 22.55
N ALA A 18 -2.06 -15.50 22.35
CA ALA A 18 -2.97 -15.05 23.39
C ALA A 18 -4.07 -16.07 23.76
N GLY A 19 -4.18 -17.17 23.02
CA GLY A 19 -5.20 -18.21 23.26
C GLY A 19 -6.64 -17.80 22.87
N ILE A 20 -6.76 -16.82 21.97
CA ILE A 20 -8.03 -16.24 21.51
C ILE A 20 -8.21 -16.40 20.00
N SER A 21 -7.73 -17.48 19.41
CA SER A 21 -7.81 -17.71 17.95
C SER A 21 -9.22 -17.67 17.40
N ASP A 22 -10.21 -18.01 18.20
CA ASP A 22 -11.64 -17.96 17.87
C ASP A 22 -12.19 -16.52 17.73
N LYS A 23 -11.48 -15.53 18.28
CA LYS A 23 -11.81 -14.09 18.13
C LYS A 23 -11.13 -13.43 16.92
N ALA A 24 -10.26 -14.17 16.21
CA ALA A 24 -9.60 -13.61 15.03
C ALA A 24 -10.64 -13.37 13.91
N PRO A 25 -10.62 -12.21 13.23
CA PRO A 25 -11.46 -11.97 12.07
C PRO A 25 -11.27 -13.06 11.01
N SER A 26 -12.34 -13.50 10.36
CA SER A 26 -12.30 -14.58 9.37
C SER A 26 -11.42 -14.27 8.15
N TRP A 27 -11.18 -13.00 7.88
CA TRP A 27 -10.32 -12.53 6.79
C TRP A 27 -8.84 -12.37 7.19
N LEU A 28 -8.47 -12.57 8.47
CA LEU A 28 -7.10 -12.37 8.97
C LEU A 28 -6.08 -13.43 8.51
N PRO A 29 -6.43 -14.67 8.08
CA PRO A 29 -5.46 -15.57 7.48
C PRO A 29 -4.69 -14.91 6.32
N PRO A 30 -3.46 -15.38 6.01
CA PRO A 30 -2.63 -14.80 4.96
C PRO A 30 -3.40 -14.58 3.66
N LEU A 31 -3.08 -13.47 2.98
CA LEU A 31 -3.65 -13.17 1.67
C LEU A 31 -3.35 -14.30 0.68
N PRO A 32 -4.24 -14.55 -0.30
CA PRO A 32 -3.95 -15.50 -1.36
C PRO A 32 -2.72 -15.05 -2.16
N HIS A 33 -2.01 -15.99 -2.74
CA HIS A 33 -0.94 -15.70 -3.69
C HIS A 33 -1.55 -15.17 -4.99
N PHE A 34 -0.97 -14.10 -5.53
CA PHE A 34 -1.38 -13.51 -6.79
C PHE A 34 -0.36 -13.82 -7.89
N THR A 35 -0.81 -13.85 -9.15
CA THR A 35 0.09 -14.01 -10.30
C THR A 35 1.16 -12.92 -10.29
N GLY A 36 2.41 -13.30 -10.52
CA GLY A 36 3.54 -12.35 -10.51
C GLY A 36 4.14 -12.06 -9.13
N ASP A 37 3.52 -12.54 -8.04
CA ASP A 37 4.13 -12.44 -6.70
C ASP A 37 5.45 -13.21 -6.64
N ARG A 38 6.48 -12.58 -6.06
CA ARG A 38 7.77 -13.19 -5.71
C ARG A 38 8.06 -12.93 -4.23
N LEU A 39 7.15 -13.40 -3.38
CA LEU A 39 7.17 -13.11 -1.95
C LEU A 39 8.39 -13.74 -1.26
N GLU A 40 9.03 -12.94 -0.42
CA GLU A 40 10.14 -13.33 0.43
C GLU A 40 9.65 -13.45 1.88
N ASP A 41 10.02 -14.52 2.57
CA ASP A 41 9.63 -14.76 3.96
C ASP A 41 10.04 -13.61 4.90
N THR A 42 11.10 -12.89 4.56
CA THR A 42 11.57 -11.72 5.29
C THR A 42 10.48 -10.67 5.44
N TRP A 43 9.67 -10.43 4.40
CA TRP A 43 8.65 -9.38 4.32
C TRP A 43 7.22 -9.91 4.50
N GLY A 44 7.08 -11.10 5.07
CA GLY A 44 5.78 -11.76 5.25
C GLY A 44 5.05 -11.36 6.54
N ASP A 45 3.94 -12.06 6.78
CA ASP A 45 3.10 -11.90 7.98
C ASP A 45 3.91 -12.04 9.29
N ARG A 46 3.52 -11.27 10.29
CA ARG A 46 4.10 -11.28 11.64
C ARG A 46 2.98 -11.10 12.67
N ASP A 47 3.31 -11.31 13.94
CA ASP A 47 2.33 -11.24 15.03
C ASP A 47 1.85 -9.82 15.30
N ILE A 48 2.72 -8.83 15.12
CA ILE A 48 2.43 -7.41 15.36
C ILE A 48 3.07 -6.58 14.26
N VAL A 49 2.34 -5.58 13.77
CA VAL A 49 2.87 -4.49 12.96
C VAL A 49 2.75 -3.16 13.68
N LEU A 50 3.77 -2.33 13.55
CA LEU A 50 3.73 -0.92 13.94
C LEU A 50 3.96 -0.05 12.70
N GLN A 51 2.98 0.77 12.33
CA GLN A 51 3.17 1.84 11.36
C GLN A 51 3.39 3.15 12.12
N ILE A 52 4.60 3.70 12.02
CA ILE A 52 5.01 4.92 12.71
C ILE A 52 5.19 6.01 11.67
N CYS A 53 4.38 7.04 11.73
CA CYS A 53 4.39 8.15 10.78
C CYS A 53 4.63 9.48 11.49
N GLY A 54 5.30 10.40 10.83
CA GLY A 54 5.55 11.75 11.34
C GLY A 54 6.16 12.63 10.26
N ASP A 55 6.16 13.94 10.48
CA ASP A 55 6.66 14.94 9.53
C ASP A 55 8.20 14.93 9.40
N ASP A 56 8.90 14.39 10.41
CA ASP A 56 10.35 14.36 10.40
C ASP A 56 10.94 12.98 10.82
N ARG A 57 12.06 12.66 10.20
CA ARG A 57 12.77 11.39 10.40
C ARG A 57 13.27 11.19 11.83
N THR A 58 13.64 12.28 12.53
CA THR A 58 14.17 12.21 13.89
C THR A 58 13.10 11.75 14.85
N THR A 59 11.90 12.34 14.77
CA THR A 59 10.74 11.96 15.57
C THR A 59 10.35 10.50 15.34
N VAL A 60 10.25 10.08 14.05
CA VAL A 60 9.92 8.68 13.70
C VAL A 60 10.97 7.71 14.23
N SER A 61 12.27 8.00 14.04
CA SER A 61 13.36 7.16 14.53
C SER A 61 13.37 7.06 16.06
N HIS A 62 13.10 8.16 16.75
CA HIS A 62 13.01 8.15 18.21
C HIS A 62 11.83 7.31 18.70
N ALA A 63 10.65 7.51 18.12
CA ALA A 63 9.46 6.74 18.45
C ALA A 63 9.67 5.23 18.25
N LEU A 64 10.25 4.82 17.11
CA LEU A 64 10.59 3.42 16.84
C LEU A 64 11.48 2.84 17.96
N ARG A 65 12.55 3.54 18.35
CA ARG A 65 13.47 3.08 19.40
C ARG A 65 12.79 2.97 20.77
N VAL A 66 11.91 3.91 21.10
CA VAL A 66 11.15 3.88 22.37
C VAL A 66 10.22 2.68 22.39
N LEU A 67 9.45 2.46 21.32
CA LEU A 67 8.49 1.37 21.22
C LEU A 67 9.18 -0.01 21.24
N VAL A 68 10.24 -0.18 20.44
CA VAL A 68 11.01 -1.44 20.40
C VAL A 68 11.63 -1.74 21.76
N ARG A 69 12.22 -0.74 22.42
CA ARG A 69 12.80 -0.92 23.75
C ARG A 69 11.73 -1.24 24.82
N GLY A 70 10.59 -0.56 24.77
CA GLY A 70 9.48 -0.81 25.71
C GLY A 70 8.85 -2.19 25.53
N GLY A 71 8.85 -2.74 24.31
CA GLY A 71 8.33 -4.07 23.99
C GLY A 71 9.35 -5.22 24.07
N ALA A 72 10.62 -4.95 24.40
CA ALA A 72 11.72 -5.92 24.25
C ALA A 72 11.58 -7.20 25.07
N ASP A 73 10.84 -7.16 26.19
CA ASP A 73 10.56 -8.33 27.01
C ASP A 73 9.48 -9.25 26.42
N TYR A 74 8.69 -8.75 25.46
CA TYR A 74 7.51 -9.43 24.91
C TYR A 74 7.62 -9.73 23.42
N ALA A 75 8.34 -8.90 22.65
CA ALA A 75 8.42 -9.03 21.20
C ALA A 75 9.81 -8.64 20.68
N ARG A 76 10.15 -9.15 19.50
CA ARG A 76 11.41 -8.82 18.81
C ARG A 76 11.10 -8.32 17.40
N PRO A 77 11.75 -7.25 16.92
CA PRO A 77 11.66 -6.84 15.54
C PRO A 77 12.08 -7.97 14.61
N SER A 78 11.27 -8.25 13.61
CA SER A 78 11.57 -9.21 12.55
C SER A 78 12.09 -8.49 11.32
N TRP A 79 11.36 -7.46 10.88
CA TRP A 79 11.78 -6.59 9.77
C TRP A 79 11.30 -5.15 10.02
N SER A 80 11.93 -4.24 9.35
CA SER A 80 11.49 -2.84 9.31
C SER A 80 11.80 -2.24 7.95
N GLN A 81 10.92 -1.38 7.46
CA GLN A 81 11.09 -0.64 6.22
C GLN A 81 10.83 0.84 6.49
N THR A 82 11.80 1.67 6.17
CA THR A 82 11.58 3.12 6.15
C THR A 82 10.97 3.54 4.82
N GLY A 83 10.05 4.48 4.88
CA GLY A 83 9.45 5.08 3.70
C GLY A 83 9.38 6.60 3.85
N PHE A 84 9.04 7.27 2.76
CA PHE A 84 8.87 8.71 2.72
C PHE A 84 7.77 9.10 1.72
N LEU A 85 7.18 10.26 1.96
CA LEU A 85 6.32 10.96 1.01
C LEU A 85 6.77 12.41 0.98
N ASP A 86 6.79 12.99 -0.21
CA ASP A 86 6.91 14.43 -0.38
C ASP A 86 5.51 15.01 -0.62
N VAL A 87 5.02 15.80 0.34
CA VAL A 87 3.68 16.38 0.34
C VAL A 87 3.80 17.91 0.32
N GLN A 88 4.61 18.46 -0.59
CA GLN A 88 4.78 19.91 -0.64
C GLN A 88 3.55 20.63 -1.19
N ASP A 89 2.93 20.10 -2.25
CA ASP A 89 1.74 20.69 -2.88
C ASP A 89 0.75 19.63 -3.39
N GLY A 90 -0.31 19.38 -2.64
CA GLY A 90 -1.42 18.51 -3.07
C GLY A 90 -1.16 17.01 -2.90
N THR A 91 -1.58 16.20 -3.86
CA THR A 91 -1.45 14.76 -3.82
C THR A 91 0.02 14.33 -4.02
N PRO A 92 0.59 13.52 -3.10
CA PRO A 92 1.98 13.07 -3.19
C PRO A 92 2.22 12.21 -4.43
N ARG A 93 3.49 12.14 -4.85
CA ARG A 93 3.91 11.30 -5.99
C ARG A 93 4.65 10.06 -5.52
N ASN A 94 4.43 8.96 -6.24
CA ASN A 94 5.30 7.80 -6.16
C ASN A 94 6.58 7.99 -7.00
N LEU A 95 7.54 7.06 -6.89
CA LEU A 95 8.81 7.14 -7.64
C LEU A 95 8.64 6.94 -9.15
N PHE A 96 7.52 6.41 -9.62
CA PHE A 96 7.16 6.42 -11.04
C PHE A 96 6.72 7.80 -11.56
N GLY A 97 6.59 8.78 -10.65
CA GLY A 97 6.22 10.17 -10.96
C GLY A 97 4.73 10.46 -10.94
N PHE A 98 3.88 9.47 -10.71
CA PHE A 98 2.42 9.65 -10.70
C PHE A 98 1.89 10.04 -9.32
N LYS A 99 0.82 10.84 -9.30
CA LYS A 99 0.08 11.18 -8.08
C LYS A 99 -0.61 9.94 -7.51
N ASP A 100 -0.45 9.69 -6.22
CA ASP A 100 -1.02 8.54 -5.52
C ASP A 100 -1.85 8.98 -4.32
N GLY A 101 -3.10 8.52 -4.25
CA GLY A 101 -4.05 8.89 -3.20
C GLY A 101 -5.27 9.68 -3.66
N THR A 102 -5.34 10.10 -4.93
CA THR A 102 -6.42 10.92 -5.49
C THR A 102 -7.83 10.36 -5.21
N VAL A 103 -7.99 9.04 -5.15
CA VAL A 103 -9.30 8.36 -4.98
C VAL A 103 -9.47 7.79 -3.57
N ASN A 104 -8.75 8.30 -2.58
CA ASN A 104 -8.96 7.94 -1.17
C ASN A 104 -10.29 8.52 -0.65
N PRO A 105 -10.89 7.93 0.42
CA PRO A 105 -12.05 8.51 1.07
C PRO A 105 -11.72 9.90 1.62
N HIS A 106 -12.68 10.84 1.49
CA HIS A 106 -12.52 12.24 1.89
C HIS A 106 -13.55 12.70 2.93
N SER A 107 -14.61 11.93 3.15
CA SER A 107 -15.69 12.25 4.10
C SER A 107 -15.83 11.18 5.17
N GLU A 108 -16.34 11.53 6.35
CA GLU A 108 -16.64 10.57 7.42
C GLU A 108 -17.52 9.41 6.91
N LYS A 109 -18.54 9.73 6.10
CA LYS A 109 -19.40 8.72 5.50
C LYS A 109 -18.64 7.72 4.63
N GLU A 110 -17.67 8.18 3.85
CA GLU A 110 -16.82 7.30 3.02
C GLU A 110 -15.87 6.47 3.89
N PHE A 111 -15.29 7.06 4.93
CA PHE A 111 -14.48 6.32 5.90
C PHE A 111 -15.29 5.23 6.60
N ASP A 112 -16.50 5.53 7.06
CA ASP A 112 -17.39 4.55 7.69
C ASP A 112 -17.80 3.43 6.71
N ALA A 113 -18.05 3.78 5.45
CA ALA A 113 -18.46 2.80 4.45
C ALA A 113 -17.30 1.89 3.98
N GLN A 114 -16.07 2.41 3.93
CA GLN A 114 -14.95 1.77 3.23
C GLN A 114 -13.88 1.23 4.18
N VAL A 115 -13.68 1.86 5.34
CA VAL A 115 -12.51 1.64 6.19
C VAL A 115 -12.87 1.03 7.56
N TRP A 116 -13.79 1.63 8.29
CA TRP A 116 -14.06 1.25 9.67
C TRP A 116 -15.07 0.11 9.77
N ASN A 117 -14.76 -0.87 10.60
CA ASN A 117 -15.72 -1.88 11.06
C ASN A 117 -16.63 -1.29 12.15
N ASP A 118 -17.71 -2.00 12.48
CA ASP A 118 -18.70 -1.54 13.44
C ASP A 118 -18.14 -1.42 14.88
N ASP A 119 -17.03 -2.11 15.17
CA ASP A 119 -16.26 -2.03 16.42
C ASP A 119 -15.19 -0.92 16.40
N GLY A 120 -15.12 -0.13 15.32
CA GLY A 120 -14.11 0.92 15.12
C GLY A 120 -12.74 0.39 14.69
N GLY A 121 -12.60 -0.91 14.47
CA GLY A 121 -11.39 -1.53 13.93
C GLY A 121 -11.33 -1.48 12.40
N THR A 122 -10.25 -1.98 11.83
CA THR A 122 -10.05 -2.06 10.38
C THR A 122 -9.09 -3.18 9.99
N CYS A 123 -9.13 -3.61 8.74
CA CYS A 123 -8.11 -4.45 8.15
C CYS A 123 -6.99 -3.60 7.57
N MET A 124 -5.76 -3.87 7.95
CA MET A 124 -4.56 -3.27 7.35
C MET A 124 -3.85 -4.31 6.49
N ILE A 125 -3.56 -3.96 5.24
CA ILE A 125 -2.71 -4.75 4.35
C ILE A 125 -1.42 -3.99 4.11
N VAL A 126 -0.31 -4.70 4.11
CA VAL A 126 1.01 -4.17 3.75
C VAL A 126 1.58 -5.02 2.62
N ARG A 127 1.93 -4.36 1.51
CA ARG A 127 2.66 -4.99 0.40
C ARG A 127 3.97 -4.23 0.18
N ARG A 128 5.10 -4.94 0.13
CA ARG A 128 6.36 -4.37 -0.34
C ARG A 128 6.47 -4.64 -1.83
N VAL A 129 6.51 -3.57 -2.60
CA VAL A 129 6.55 -3.61 -4.07
C VAL A 129 7.90 -3.07 -4.51
N ALA A 130 8.72 -3.90 -5.13
CA ALA A 130 9.99 -3.49 -5.74
C ALA A 130 9.72 -2.92 -7.14
N PHE A 131 10.44 -1.85 -7.50
CA PHE A 131 10.35 -1.17 -8.79
C PHE A 131 11.60 -1.47 -9.63
N ASP A 132 11.41 -1.80 -10.89
CA ASP A 132 12.46 -1.80 -11.89
C ASP A 132 12.60 -0.39 -12.47
N MET A 133 13.35 0.46 -11.76
CA MET A 133 13.51 1.86 -12.15
C MET A 133 14.33 2.02 -13.43
N PRO A 134 15.44 1.27 -13.67
CA PRO A 134 16.18 1.36 -14.94
C PRO A 134 15.30 1.10 -16.17
N GLU A 135 14.52 0.03 -16.15
CA GLU A 135 13.58 -0.27 -17.23
C GLU A 135 12.49 0.80 -17.35
N TRP A 136 11.89 1.22 -16.22
CA TRP A 136 10.88 2.27 -16.21
C TRP A 136 11.40 3.60 -16.79
N GLU A 137 12.61 4.00 -16.44
CA GLU A 137 13.22 5.26 -16.91
C GLU A 137 13.58 5.22 -18.39
N SER A 138 13.79 4.04 -18.96
CA SER A 138 14.03 3.85 -20.39
C SER A 138 12.78 4.04 -21.26
N VAL A 139 11.60 3.89 -20.66
CA VAL A 139 10.29 4.01 -21.35
C VAL A 139 9.93 5.47 -21.60
N ASP A 140 9.43 5.79 -22.78
CA ASP A 140 8.98 7.14 -23.11
C ASP A 140 7.73 7.56 -22.30
N ARG A 141 7.55 8.88 -22.17
CA ARG A 141 6.48 9.44 -21.35
C ARG A 141 5.09 8.95 -21.76
N SER A 142 4.81 8.90 -23.05
CA SER A 142 3.46 8.53 -23.53
C SER A 142 3.12 7.09 -23.18
N THR A 143 4.08 6.18 -23.28
CA THR A 143 3.92 4.78 -22.89
C THR A 143 3.69 4.64 -21.38
N ARG A 144 4.43 5.40 -20.54
CA ARG A 144 4.19 5.43 -19.09
C ARG A 144 2.78 5.92 -18.76
N GLU A 145 2.33 7.01 -19.41
CA GLU A 145 0.98 7.57 -19.20
C GLU A 145 -0.11 6.59 -19.64
N VAL A 146 0.09 5.86 -20.74
CA VAL A 146 -0.84 4.79 -21.19
C VAL A 146 -0.86 3.63 -20.21
N ALA A 147 0.30 3.17 -19.71
CA ALA A 147 0.37 2.10 -18.72
C ALA A 147 -0.37 2.46 -17.43
N MET A 148 -0.25 3.69 -16.97
CA MET A 148 -0.96 4.19 -15.79
C MET A 148 -2.43 4.49 -16.08
N GLY A 149 -2.75 5.11 -17.24
CA GLY A 149 -4.05 5.64 -17.62
C GLY A 149 -4.28 7.09 -17.18
N ARG A 150 -3.21 7.78 -16.73
CA ARG A 150 -3.23 9.18 -16.28
C ARG A 150 -2.02 9.93 -16.80
N THR A 151 -2.12 11.26 -16.89
CA THR A 151 -0.97 12.12 -17.20
C THR A 151 -0.03 12.22 -16.00
N ILE A 152 1.28 12.27 -16.26
CA ILE A 152 2.29 12.42 -15.18
C ILE A 152 2.19 13.80 -14.52
N VAL A 153 2.06 14.87 -15.30
CA VAL A 153 2.17 16.23 -14.78
C VAL A 153 0.94 16.62 -13.95
N GLU A 154 -0.23 16.59 -14.55
CA GLU A 154 -1.47 17.01 -13.91
C GLU A 154 -2.13 15.91 -13.07
N GLY A 155 -1.85 14.63 -13.37
CA GLY A 155 -2.53 13.50 -12.75
C GLY A 155 -3.94 13.28 -13.29
N ALA A 156 -4.34 13.99 -14.36
CA ALA A 156 -5.63 13.85 -15.00
C ALA A 156 -5.76 12.48 -15.68
N PRO A 157 -6.95 11.84 -15.70
CA PRO A 157 -7.16 10.63 -16.47
C PRO A 157 -7.02 10.92 -17.97
N LEU A 158 -6.55 9.97 -18.76
CA LEU A 158 -6.44 10.13 -20.21
C LEU A 158 -7.80 10.27 -20.89
N SER A 159 -8.90 9.97 -20.21
CA SER A 159 -10.26 10.28 -20.63
C SER A 159 -10.59 11.79 -20.57
N GLY A 160 -9.69 12.62 -20.00
CA GLY A 160 -9.79 14.09 -19.90
C GLY A 160 -10.26 14.57 -18.54
N GLY A 161 -10.24 15.88 -18.36
CA GLY A 161 -10.58 16.55 -17.11
C GLY A 161 -9.33 16.98 -16.31
N ASP A 162 -9.45 17.00 -14.99
CA ASP A 162 -8.39 17.30 -14.03
C ASP A 162 -8.04 16.07 -13.15
N GLU A 163 -7.16 16.24 -12.17
CA GLU A 163 -6.74 15.17 -11.28
C GLU A 163 -7.90 14.42 -10.61
N PHE A 164 -8.93 15.15 -10.17
CA PHE A 164 -10.04 14.62 -9.40
C PHE A 164 -11.23 14.19 -10.26
N THR A 165 -11.10 14.32 -11.58
CA THR A 165 -12.13 13.83 -12.53
C THR A 165 -12.15 12.30 -12.50
N ASP A 166 -13.34 11.73 -12.42
CA ASP A 166 -13.55 10.30 -12.51
C ASP A 166 -13.05 9.73 -13.83
N VAL A 167 -12.44 8.56 -13.76
CA VAL A 167 -11.93 7.86 -14.94
C VAL A 167 -13.09 7.30 -15.75
N ASP A 168 -13.28 7.76 -16.99
CA ASP A 168 -14.22 7.16 -17.93
C ASP A 168 -13.53 6.13 -18.84
N VAL A 169 -13.58 4.88 -18.40
CA VAL A 169 -12.95 3.74 -19.11
C VAL A 169 -13.64 3.40 -20.43
N ASN A 170 -14.83 3.93 -20.67
CA ASN A 170 -15.62 3.67 -21.89
C ASN A 170 -15.51 4.80 -22.94
N LYS A 171 -14.81 5.88 -22.60
CA LYS A 171 -14.70 7.03 -23.51
C LYS A 171 -13.87 6.69 -24.73
N ILE A 172 -14.45 6.95 -25.91
CA ILE A 172 -13.86 6.70 -27.22
C ILE A 172 -13.28 8.00 -27.78
N GLY A 173 -12.09 7.95 -28.36
CA GLY A 173 -11.44 9.04 -29.07
C GLY A 173 -12.00 9.24 -30.48
N ASP A 174 -11.54 10.29 -31.17
CA ASP A 174 -11.95 10.65 -32.53
C ASP A 174 -11.53 9.57 -33.56
N ASP A 175 -10.55 8.75 -33.23
CA ASP A 175 -10.06 7.61 -34.00
C ASP A 175 -10.88 6.32 -33.82
N GLY A 176 -11.91 6.36 -32.94
CA GLY A 176 -12.76 5.23 -32.60
C GLY A 176 -12.15 4.24 -31.60
N LEU A 177 -11.01 4.56 -31.00
CA LEU A 177 -10.34 3.72 -30.00
C LEU A 177 -10.63 4.24 -28.57
N PRO A 178 -10.63 3.35 -27.54
CA PRO A 178 -10.73 3.79 -26.16
C PRO A 178 -9.56 4.72 -25.76
N LEU A 179 -9.87 5.82 -25.09
CA LEU A 179 -8.87 6.75 -24.56
C LEU A 179 -8.09 6.17 -23.38
N ILE A 180 -8.70 5.26 -22.64
CA ILE A 180 -8.07 4.53 -21.55
C ILE A 180 -7.80 3.10 -22.02
N ASP A 181 -6.55 2.70 -21.98
CA ASP A 181 -6.16 1.30 -22.25
C ASP A 181 -6.82 0.37 -21.22
N ALA A 182 -7.45 -0.70 -21.68
CA ALA A 182 -8.17 -1.65 -20.81
C ALA A 182 -7.26 -2.37 -19.81
N HIS A 183 -5.96 -2.42 -20.08
CA HIS A 183 -4.91 -2.99 -19.23
C HIS A 183 -4.11 -1.93 -18.48
N SER A 184 -4.52 -0.65 -18.53
CA SER A 184 -3.91 0.37 -17.71
C SER A 184 -4.23 0.14 -16.23
N HIS A 185 -3.32 0.59 -15.37
CA HIS A 185 -3.48 0.46 -13.92
C HIS A 185 -4.83 1.01 -13.43
N VAL A 186 -5.19 2.22 -13.84
CA VAL A 186 -6.45 2.83 -13.39
C VAL A 186 -7.69 2.11 -13.91
N ALA A 187 -7.66 1.56 -15.13
CA ALA A 187 -8.80 0.81 -15.68
C ALA A 187 -9.09 -0.46 -14.87
N LEU A 188 -8.03 -1.15 -14.45
CA LEU A 188 -8.14 -2.38 -13.66
C LEU A 188 -8.36 -2.10 -12.17
N ALA A 189 -7.83 -1.00 -11.64
CA ALA A 189 -8.03 -0.57 -10.26
C ALA A 189 -9.40 0.08 -10.01
N THR A 190 -10.08 0.58 -11.07
CA THR A 190 -11.41 1.18 -10.93
C THR A 190 -12.38 0.17 -10.34
N SER A 191 -13.09 0.60 -9.29
CA SER A 191 -14.07 -0.24 -8.60
C SER A 191 -15.17 -0.70 -9.55
N ARG A 192 -15.51 -1.97 -9.47
CA ARG A 192 -16.64 -2.58 -10.19
C ARG A 192 -17.85 -2.84 -9.30
N ASN A 193 -17.68 -2.64 -8.00
CA ASN A 193 -18.69 -2.89 -6.98
C ASN A 193 -18.86 -1.71 -6.01
N GLY A 194 -18.72 -0.48 -6.54
CA GLY A 194 -18.92 0.77 -5.76
C GLY A 194 -17.99 0.85 -4.55
N ASP A 195 -18.53 1.29 -3.40
CA ASP A 195 -17.76 1.49 -2.18
C ASP A 195 -17.15 0.19 -1.60
N ALA A 196 -17.70 -0.97 -1.92
CA ALA A 196 -17.19 -2.24 -1.42
C ALA A 196 -15.78 -2.58 -1.90
N GLU A 197 -15.37 -2.09 -3.08
CA GLU A 197 -14.00 -2.27 -3.60
C GLU A 197 -13.08 -1.08 -3.31
N ARG A 198 -13.55 -0.08 -2.55
CA ARG A 198 -12.73 1.07 -2.17
C ARG A 198 -12.00 0.84 -0.87
N MET A 199 -10.89 1.55 -0.68
CA MET A 199 -10.03 1.46 0.48
C MET A 199 -9.25 2.75 0.69
N LEU A 200 -8.82 3.04 1.91
CA LEU A 200 -7.85 4.10 2.20
C LEU A 200 -6.45 3.60 1.88
N ARG A 201 -5.78 4.18 0.91
CA ARG A 201 -4.39 3.87 0.58
C ARG A 201 -3.46 4.90 1.22
N ARG A 202 -2.45 4.40 1.93
CA ARG A 202 -1.37 5.18 2.55
C ARG A 202 -0.03 4.59 2.15
N ALA A 203 0.26 4.68 0.86
CA ALA A 203 1.51 4.18 0.31
C ALA A 203 2.68 5.14 0.63
N TYR A 204 3.87 4.58 0.78
CA TYR A 204 5.11 5.33 1.01
C TYR A 204 6.18 4.83 0.04
N ASN A 205 6.91 5.76 -0.56
CA ASN A 205 8.09 5.42 -1.34
C ASN A 205 9.19 4.88 -0.43
N TYR A 206 10.01 3.99 -0.94
CA TYR A 206 11.30 3.67 -0.34
C TYR A 206 12.41 3.71 -1.39
N ASP A 207 13.59 4.09 -0.96
CA ASP A 207 14.80 4.19 -1.78
C ASP A 207 15.99 3.89 -0.87
N LEU A 208 16.53 2.69 -1.00
CA LEU A 208 17.59 2.18 -0.16
C LEU A 208 18.89 2.08 -0.94
N PRO A 209 20.03 2.52 -0.36
CA PRO A 209 21.31 2.39 -1.03
C PRO A 209 21.61 0.93 -1.37
N VAL A 210 22.12 0.68 -2.57
CA VAL A 210 22.65 -0.63 -2.94
C VAL A 210 23.89 -0.92 -2.08
N THR A 211 23.87 -2.03 -1.38
CA THR A 211 25.05 -2.48 -0.63
C THR A 211 26.07 -3.08 -1.57
N ALA A 212 27.34 -2.64 -1.45
CA ALA A 212 28.44 -3.18 -2.24
C ALA A 212 28.49 -4.73 -2.12
N GLY A 213 28.39 -5.40 -3.26
CA GLY A 213 28.37 -6.87 -3.36
C GLY A 213 26.97 -7.50 -3.51
N ALA A 214 25.88 -6.74 -3.39
CA ALA A 214 24.53 -7.22 -3.67
C ALA A 214 24.17 -7.15 -5.17
N THR A 215 24.93 -6.39 -5.95
CA THR A 215 24.74 -6.26 -7.38
C THR A 215 25.47 -7.38 -8.11
N GLY A 216 24.75 -8.37 -8.59
CA GLY A 216 25.21 -9.21 -9.67
C GLY A 216 25.23 -8.41 -10.97
N LEU A 217 26.10 -7.39 -11.05
CA LEU A 217 26.30 -6.58 -12.26
C LEU A 217 26.79 -7.49 -13.40
N GLN A 218 25.86 -8.04 -14.17
CA GLN A 218 26.18 -8.80 -15.39
C GLN A 218 25.72 -8.08 -16.67
N ASP A 219 24.86 -7.05 -16.56
CA ASP A 219 24.49 -6.22 -17.71
C ASP A 219 24.98 -4.79 -17.49
N ALA A 220 26.04 -4.43 -18.24
CA ALA A 220 26.74 -3.15 -18.10
C ALA A 220 25.94 -1.93 -18.60
N ASP A 221 24.72 -2.12 -19.09
CA ASP A 221 23.92 -1.07 -19.73
C ASP A 221 22.82 -0.48 -18.83
N LEU A 222 22.45 -1.15 -17.71
CA LEU A 222 21.45 -0.68 -16.76
C LEU A 222 22.05 -0.69 -15.36
N ILE A 223 22.34 0.48 -14.83
CA ILE A 223 22.85 0.65 -13.46
C ILE A 223 21.66 0.79 -12.53
N ASP A 224 21.36 -0.26 -11.77
CA ASP A 224 20.46 -0.16 -10.64
C ASP A 224 21.17 0.62 -9.51
N LEU A 225 20.74 1.84 -9.27
CA LEU A 225 21.36 2.76 -8.32
C LEU A 225 20.92 2.49 -6.90
N SER A 226 19.77 1.85 -6.71
CA SER A 226 19.15 1.66 -5.40
C SER A 226 18.06 0.57 -5.43
N ASP A 227 17.81 -0.04 -4.26
CA ASP A 227 16.60 -0.85 -4.03
C ASP A 227 15.43 0.09 -3.79
N THR A 228 14.65 0.35 -4.84
CA THR A 228 13.54 1.30 -4.86
C THR A 228 12.19 0.63 -4.97
N GLY A 229 11.17 1.31 -4.48
CA GLY A 229 9.81 0.82 -4.61
C GLY A 229 8.79 1.53 -3.73
N LEU A 230 7.73 0.79 -3.41
CA LEU A 230 6.59 1.27 -2.66
C LEU A 230 6.26 0.32 -1.49
N ILE A 231 6.12 0.88 -0.30
CA ILE A 231 5.39 0.22 0.77
C ILE A 231 3.92 0.61 0.59
N PHE A 232 3.20 -0.26 -0.10
CA PHE A 232 1.77 -0.11 -0.26
C PHE A 232 1.08 -0.55 1.03
N THR A 233 0.47 0.40 1.72
CA THR A 233 -0.37 0.15 2.89
C THR A 233 -1.79 0.58 2.57
N CYS A 234 -2.76 -0.27 2.85
CA CYS A 234 -4.16 0.12 2.72
C CYS A 234 -5.00 -0.37 3.90
N PHE A 235 -6.09 0.38 4.14
CA PHE A 235 -7.04 0.10 5.21
C PHE A 235 -8.43 -0.05 4.62
N GLN A 236 -9.14 -1.08 5.05
CA GLN A 236 -10.49 -1.42 4.56
C GLN A 236 -11.25 -2.29 5.57
N ARG A 237 -12.57 -2.31 5.44
CA ARG A 237 -13.44 -3.15 6.28
C ARG A 237 -13.16 -4.64 6.10
N ASP A 238 -13.14 -5.11 4.85
CA ASP A 238 -12.96 -6.52 4.49
C ASP A 238 -12.10 -6.65 3.22
N PRO A 239 -10.92 -7.26 3.31
CA PRO A 239 -10.05 -7.46 2.16
C PRO A 239 -10.65 -8.38 1.10
N GLY A 240 -11.58 -9.28 1.47
CA GLY A 240 -12.25 -10.20 0.55
C GLY A 240 -13.17 -9.49 -0.43
N THR A 241 -13.74 -8.36 -0.05
CA THR A 241 -14.62 -7.55 -0.89
C THR A 241 -13.91 -6.36 -1.54
N SER A 242 -12.81 -5.88 -0.97
CA SER A 242 -12.09 -4.68 -1.44
C SER A 242 -10.76 -5.04 -2.13
N PHE A 243 -9.70 -5.26 -1.37
CA PHE A 243 -8.34 -5.44 -1.89
C PHE A 243 -8.20 -6.67 -2.81
N ILE A 244 -8.67 -7.83 -2.39
CA ILE A 244 -8.42 -9.09 -3.10
C ILE A 244 -8.99 -9.09 -4.52
N PRO A 245 -10.25 -8.66 -4.78
CA PRO A 245 -10.78 -8.58 -6.14
C PRO A 245 -10.00 -7.61 -7.03
N VAL A 246 -9.62 -6.45 -6.51
CA VAL A 246 -8.83 -5.44 -7.24
C VAL A 246 -7.45 -6.00 -7.57
N GLN A 247 -6.75 -6.57 -6.57
CA GLN A 247 -5.41 -7.13 -6.77
C GLN A 247 -5.38 -8.30 -7.76
N ARG A 248 -6.43 -9.14 -7.80
CA ARG A 248 -6.53 -10.21 -8.82
C ARG A 248 -6.58 -9.63 -10.23
N ARG A 249 -7.40 -8.60 -10.46
CA ARG A 249 -7.49 -7.95 -11.78
C ARG A 249 -6.15 -7.31 -12.19
N LEU A 250 -5.48 -6.64 -11.25
CA LEU A 250 -4.16 -6.06 -11.47
C LEU A 250 -3.11 -7.14 -11.79
N ALA A 251 -3.08 -8.20 -11.00
CA ALA A 251 -2.13 -9.30 -11.18
C ALA A 251 -2.29 -10.03 -12.52
N GLU A 252 -3.52 -10.10 -13.05
CA GLU A 252 -3.82 -10.79 -14.31
C GLU A 252 -3.54 -9.96 -15.56
N GLY A 253 -3.55 -8.62 -15.48
CA GLY A 253 -3.51 -7.86 -16.72
C GLY A 253 -2.95 -6.45 -16.66
N ASP A 254 -2.46 -5.97 -15.52
CA ASP A 254 -1.91 -4.61 -15.40
C ASP A 254 -0.59 -4.48 -16.16
N ARG A 255 -0.50 -3.47 -17.04
CA ARG A 255 0.75 -3.15 -17.73
C ARG A 255 1.88 -2.81 -16.77
N LEU A 256 1.61 -2.28 -15.58
CA LEU A 256 2.64 -2.00 -14.58
C LEU A 256 3.36 -3.25 -14.09
N ASN A 257 2.81 -4.46 -14.27
CA ASN A 257 3.48 -5.70 -13.89
C ASN A 257 4.82 -5.93 -14.63
N GLU A 258 5.09 -5.18 -15.70
CA GLU A 258 6.39 -5.19 -16.38
C GLU A 258 7.50 -4.54 -15.52
N TRP A 259 7.14 -3.58 -14.65
CA TRP A 259 8.10 -2.78 -13.89
C TRP A 259 7.95 -2.91 -12.36
N ILE A 260 7.02 -3.72 -11.89
CA ILE A 260 6.80 -3.93 -10.45
C ILE A 260 6.87 -5.41 -10.09
N THR A 261 7.40 -5.69 -8.91
CA THR A 261 7.37 -7.03 -8.32
C THR A 261 6.94 -6.94 -6.87
N HIS A 262 5.90 -7.67 -6.50
CA HIS A 262 5.48 -7.78 -5.11
C HIS A 262 6.37 -8.78 -4.39
N VAL A 263 7.20 -8.31 -3.46
CA VAL A 263 8.17 -9.13 -2.71
C VAL A 263 7.79 -9.33 -1.25
N GLY A 264 6.82 -8.56 -0.74
CA GLY A 264 6.30 -8.71 0.62
C GLY A 264 4.78 -8.63 0.65
N SER A 265 4.17 -9.36 1.58
CA SER A 265 2.72 -9.39 1.77
C SER A 265 2.38 -9.72 3.20
N ALA A 266 1.54 -8.90 3.84
CA ALA A 266 1.07 -9.14 5.19
C ALA A 266 -0.31 -8.53 5.41
N VAL A 267 -1.11 -9.16 6.28
CA VAL A 267 -2.42 -8.69 6.70
C VAL A 267 -2.52 -8.63 8.23
N PHE A 268 -3.15 -7.57 8.73
CA PHE A 268 -3.29 -7.33 10.17
C PHE A 268 -4.67 -6.81 10.50
N HIS A 269 -5.18 -7.20 11.66
CA HIS A 269 -6.32 -6.55 12.30
C HIS A 269 -5.83 -5.35 13.12
N VAL A 270 -6.31 -4.18 12.80
CA VAL A 270 -6.12 -2.96 13.62
C VAL A 270 -7.35 -2.81 14.48
N PRO A 271 -7.26 -3.03 15.79
CA PRO A 271 -8.41 -2.85 16.68
C PRO A 271 -8.82 -1.39 16.78
N GLY A 272 -10.03 -1.14 17.25
CA GLY A 272 -10.54 0.21 17.50
C GLY A 272 -9.63 1.03 18.41
N GLY A 273 -9.76 2.34 18.32
CA GLY A 273 -8.96 3.30 19.10
C GLY A 273 -9.14 3.12 20.62
N THR A 274 -8.14 3.55 21.39
CA THR A 274 -8.15 3.49 22.85
C THR A 274 -8.64 4.80 23.46
N THR A 275 -9.24 4.72 24.64
CA THR A 275 -9.51 5.87 25.53
C THR A 275 -8.46 5.94 26.64
N GLY A 276 -8.44 7.02 27.44
CA GLY A 276 -7.39 7.26 28.44
C GLY A 276 -7.17 6.13 29.47
N ASP A 277 -8.18 5.26 29.66
CA ASP A 277 -8.14 4.17 30.63
C ASP A 277 -8.11 2.77 29.98
N SER A 278 -7.91 2.69 28.66
CA SER A 278 -7.88 1.44 27.90
C SER A 278 -6.56 1.26 27.16
N TYR A 279 -6.32 0.03 26.66
CA TYR A 279 -5.17 -0.32 25.84
C TYR A 279 -5.60 -0.99 24.54
N TRP A 280 -4.73 -1.00 23.54
CA TRP A 280 -5.03 -1.60 22.24
C TRP A 280 -5.38 -3.09 22.37
N GLY A 281 -6.53 -3.45 21.83
CA GLY A 281 -7.03 -4.81 21.86
C GLY A 281 -7.65 -5.24 23.20
N GLU A 282 -7.92 -4.31 24.13
CA GLU A 282 -8.57 -4.65 25.41
C GLU A 282 -9.89 -5.39 25.19
N ASP A 283 -10.69 -4.96 24.23
CA ASP A 283 -11.99 -5.59 23.92
C ASP A 283 -11.88 -7.01 23.39
N LEU A 284 -10.73 -7.38 22.83
CA LEU A 284 -10.44 -8.75 22.40
C LEU A 284 -10.14 -9.69 23.55
N LEU A 285 -9.66 -9.16 24.68
CA LEU A 285 -9.26 -9.94 25.87
C LEU A 285 -10.38 -10.05 26.90
N ARG A 286 -11.43 -9.27 26.77
CA ARG A 286 -12.66 -9.36 27.57
C ARG A 286 -13.62 -10.38 26.94
#